data_b1383aba298aaa529347da085f05f76a
#
_entry.id   b1383aba298aaa529347da085f05f76a
#
_cell.length_a   1.000
_cell.length_b   1.000
_cell.length_c   1.000
_cell.angle_alpha   90.00
_cell.angle_beta   90.00
_cell.angle_gamma   90.00
#
_symmetry.space_group_name_H-M   'P 1'
#
loop_
_entity.id
_entity.type
_entity.pdbx_description
1 polymer ?
#
loop_
_entity_poly.entity_id
_entity_poly.type
_entity_poly.pdbx_seq_one_letter_code
_entity_poly.pdbx_strand_id
1 'polypeptide(L)'
;MKLDLFQMQQCWIQARVFERADKAGYDMTAFVAAFMGSSAAEGLDADYDRMQWAGEAYVLESVVNEAKLVPDAAAQKFDREALFWAGFIYRFWSFKTGEPSRAIHARFPLADVLSVYPGFHTISNDRAVEEMIAIAERRAA
;
A
#
# COMPACT_ATOMS: atom_id res chain seq x y z
N MET A 1 7.71 9.57 14.22
CA MET A 1 8.59 9.79 13.06
C MET A 1 8.03 10.90 12.18
N LYS A 2 8.87 11.74 11.66
CA LYS A 2 8.44 12.82 10.78
C LYS A 2 8.96 12.56 9.37
N LEU A 3 8.07 12.41 8.40
CA LEU A 3 8.45 12.27 6.99
C LEU A 3 8.90 13.61 6.43
N ASP A 4 9.90 13.59 5.53
CA ASP A 4 10.22 14.76 4.73
C ASP A 4 9.16 14.93 3.61
N LEU A 5 9.25 16.04 2.88
CA LEU A 5 8.26 16.35 1.85
C LEU A 5 8.23 15.30 0.74
N PHE A 6 9.39 14.79 0.33
CA PHE A 6 9.48 13.77 -0.70
C PHE A 6 8.81 12.46 -0.25
N GLN A 7 9.11 12.02 0.97
CA GLN A 7 8.50 10.80 1.53
C GLN A 7 6.98 10.95 1.64
N MET A 8 6.51 12.12 2.06
CA MET A 8 5.07 12.39 2.15
C MET A 8 4.41 12.27 0.76
N GLN A 9 5.05 12.81 -0.27
CA GLN A 9 4.57 12.69 -1.65
C GLN A 9 4.50 11.24 -2.10
N GLN A 10 5.48 10.42 -1.72
CA GLN A 10 5.48 8.99 -2.07
C GLN A 10 4.31 8.25 -1.42
N CYS A 11 3.97 8.59 -0.18
CA CYS A 11 2.79 8.03 0.47
C CYS A 11 1.51 8.41 -0.27
N TRP A 12 1.39 9.68 -0.69
CA TRP A 12 0.23 10.16 -1.46
C TRP A 12 0.14 9.49 -2.83
N ILE A 13 1.26 9.31 -3.52
CA ILE A 13 1.29 8.64 -4.82
C ILE A 13 0.78 7.21 -4.68
N GLN A 14 1.26 6.48 -3.69
CA GLN A 14 0.83 5.09 -3.48
C GLN A 14 -0.66 5.00 -3.12
N ALA A 15 -1.14 5.93 -2.29
CA ALA A 15 -2.56 6.02 -1.99
C ALA A 15 -3.40 6.22 -3.25
N ARG A 16 -2.95 7.10 -4.15
CA ARG A 16 -3.65 7.35 -5.42
C ARG A 16 -3.55 6.18 -6.38
N VAL A 17 -2.46 5.42 -6.35
CA VAL A 17 -2.35 4.19 -7.16
C VAL A 17 -3.44 3.20 -6.75
N PHE A 18 -3.64 3.00 -5.45
CA PHE A 18 -4.70 2.12 -4.95
C PHE A 18 -6.08 2.63 -5.35
N GLU A 19 -6.32 3.93 -5.21
CA GLU A 19 -7.59 4.53 -5.61
C GLU A 19 -7.86 4.36 -7.12
N ARG A 20 -6.86 4.59 -7.96
CA ARG A 20 -6.98 4.42 -9.41
C ARG A 20 -7.26 2.98 -9.80
N ALA A 21 -6.62 2.02 -9.14
CA ALA A 21 -6.85 0.61 -9.40
C ALA A 21 -8.30 0.22 -9.08
N ASP A 22 -8.83 0.74 -7.97
CA ASP A 22 -10.23 0.52 -7.60
C ASP A 22 -11.17 1.13 -8.65
N LYS A 23 -10.93 2.36 -9.06
CA LYS A 23 -11.74 3.03 -10.08
C LYS A 23 -11.69 2.30 -11.43
N ALA A 24 -10.55 1.69 -11.74
CA ALA A 24 -10.40 0.93 -12.99
C ALA A 24 -11.07 -0.44 -12.93
N GLY A 25 -11.60 -0.85 -11.78
CA GLY A 25 -12.37 -2.07 -11.65
C GLY A 25 -11.58 -3.33 -11.30
N TYR A 26 -10.34 -3.19 -10.84
CA TYR A 26 -9.56 -4.35 -10.42
C TYR A 26 -10.04 -4.89 -9.08
N ASP A 27 -9.90 -6.21 -8.90
CA ASP A 27 -10.04 -6.83 -7.59
C ASP A 27 -8.94 -6.29 -6.67
N MET A 28 -9.30 -5.55 -5.64
CA MET A 28 -8.30 -4.87 -4.83
C MET A 28 -7.49 -5.80 -3.94
N THR A 29 -8.05 -6.92 -3.50
CA THR A 29 -7.26 -7.93 -2.79
C THR A 29 -6.14 -8.46 -3.67
N ALA A 30 -6.46 -8.81 -4.90
CA ALA A 30 -5.48 -9.29 -5.88
C ALA A 30 -4.50 -8.19 -6.30
N PHE A 31 -5.01 -6.97 -6.53
CA PHE A 31 -4.16 -5.87 -6.95
C PHE A 31 -3.13 -5.51 -5.86
N VAL A 32 -3.55 -5.40 -4.61
CA VAL A 32 -2.64 -5.03 -3.52
C VAL A 32 -1.58 -6.11 -3.31
N ALA A 33 -1.96 -7.38 -3.38
CA ALA A 33 -0.99 -8.47 -3.31
C ALA A 33 0.03 -8.38 -4.45
N ALA A 34 -0.45 -8.14 -5.68
CA ALA A 34 0.44 -7.97 -6.84
C ALA A 34 1.33 -6.74 -6.70
N PHE A 35 0.75 -5.61 -6.27
CA PHE A 35 1.51 -4.36 -6.09
C PHE A 35 2.63 -4.53 -5.06
N MET A 36 2.31 -5.03 -3.87
CA MET A 36 3.27 -5.13 -2.77
C MET A 36 4.41 -6.10 -3.08
N GLY A 37 4.19 -7.06 -3.98
CA GLY A 37 5.22 -7.98 -4.43
C GLY A 37 5.85 -7.61 -5.77
N SER A 38 5.53 -6.45 -6.35
CA SER A 38 5.95 -6.08 -7.69
C SER A 38 7.33 -5.45 -7.76
N SER A 39 7.89 -5.43 -8.97
CA SER A 39 9.11 -4.68 -9.24
C SER A 39 8.92 -3.18 -9.00
N ALA A 40 7.72 -2.65 -9.27
CA ALA A 40 7.41 -1.24 -9.01
C ALA A 40 7.52 -0.92 -7.51
N ALA A 41 6.92 -1.75 -6.65
CA ALA A 41 7.01 -1.55 -5.20
C ALA A 41 8.45 -1.69 -4.71
N GLU A 42 9.20 -2.63 -5.27
CA GLU A 42 10.62 -2.80 -4.96
C GLU A 42 11.41 -1.52 -5.29
N GLY A 43 11.12 -0.90 -6.44
CA GLY A 43 11.72 0.39 -6.79
C GLY A 43 11.31 1.52 -5.84
N LEU A 44 10.06 1.54 -5.40
CA LEU A 44 9.59 2.53 -4.42
C LEU A 44 10.21 2.32 -3.04
N ASP A 45 10.59 1.09 -2.70
CA ASP A 45 11.26 0.76 -1.44
C ASP A 45 12.74 1.17 -1.45
N ALA A 46 13.35 1.27 -2.63
CA ALA A 46 14.78 1.53 -2.79
C ALA A 46 15.11 3.01 -2.61
N ASP A 47 16.37 3.29 -2.31
CA ASP A 47 16.88 4.65 -2.32
C ASP A 47 17.18 5.07 -3.76
N TYR A 48 16.73 6.27 -4.15
CA TYR A 48 17.08 6.90 -5.44
C TYR A 48 16.70 6.09 -6.69
N ASP A 49 15.59 5.35 -6.64
CA ASP A 49 15.10 4.64 -7.81
C ASP A 49 14.21 5.54 -8.66
N ARG A 50 14.33 5.42 -10.00
CA ARG A 50 13.53 6.22 -10.93
C ARG A 50 12.02 5.97 -10.81
N MET A 51 11.58 4.83 -10.29
CA MET A 51 10.16 4.55 -10.07
C MET A 51 9.52 5.59 -9.16
N GLN A 52 10.29 6.18 -8.26
CA GLN A 52 9.84 7.22 -7.35
C GLN A 52 9.42 8.51 -8.06
N TRP A 53 9.84 8.70 -9.31
CA TRP A 53 9.52 9.88 -10.12
C TRP A 53 8.53 9.60 -11.24
N ALA A 54 8.09 8.35 -11.38
CA ALA A 54 7.32 7.90 -12.54
C ALA A 54 5.87 8.36 -12.53
N GLY A 55 5.31 8.66 -11.35
CA GLY A 55 3.93 9.06 -11.22
C GLY A 55 2.96 7.89 -11.10
N GLU A 56 1.77 8.16 -10.59
CA GLU A 56 0.80 7.13 -10.22
C GLU A 56 0.27 6.32 -11.40
N ALA A 57 0.05 6.95 -12.55
CA ALA A 57 -0.44 6.26 -13.73
C ALA A 57 0.56 5.22 -14.25
N TYR A 58 1.84 5.59 -14.29
CA TYR A 58 2.89 4.69 -14.73
C TYR A 58 3.08 3.53 -13.75
N VAL A 59 3.05 3.82 -12.45
CA VAL A 59 3.19 2.79 -11.42
C VAL A 59 2.06 1.77 -11.53
N LEU A 60 0.83 2.23 -11.68
CA LEU A 60 -0.33 1.37 -11.86
C LEU A 60 -0.16 0.47 -13.08
N GLU A 61 0.19 1.07 -14.23
CA GLU A 61 0.39 0.33 -15.48
C GLU A 61 1.49 -0.72 -15.34
N SER A 62 2.60 -0.38 -14.68
CA SER A 62 3.70 -1.31 -14.44
C SER A 62 3.26 -2.54 -13.67
N VAL A 63 2.47 -2.36 -12.63
CA VAL A 63 1.95 -3.48 -11.81
C VAL A 63 0.98 -4.34 -12.62
N VAL A 64 0.06 -3.69 -13.32
CA VAL A 64 -0.95 -4.40 -14.13
C VAL A 64 -0.27 -5.25 -15.21
N ASN A 65 0.74 -4.69 -15.88
CA ASN A 65 1.45 -5.41 -16.93
C ASN A 65 2.30 -6.57 -16.38
N GLU A 66 3.00 -6.35 -15.28
CA GLU A 66 3.83 -7.39 -14.67
C GLU A 66 2.99 -8.57 -14.19
N ALA A 67 1.90 -8.30 -13.49
CA ALA A 67 1.03 -9.33 -12.92
C ALA A 67 -0.06 -9.82 -13.88
N LYS A 68 -0.16 -9.22 -15.07
CA LYS A 68 -1.17 -9.56 -16.08
C LYS A 68 -2.59 -9.47 -15.50
N LEU A 69 -2.86 -8.40 -14.77
CA LEU A 69 -4.16 -8.19 -14.15
C LEU A 69 -5.17 -7.70 -15.18
N VAL A 70 -6.42 -8.13 -15.00
CA VAL A 70 -7.56 -7.63 -15.77
C VAL A 70 -8.64 -7.18 -14.80
N PRO A 71 -9.48 -6.17 -15.18
CA PRO A 71 -10.60 -5.77 -14.34
C PRO A 71 -11.55 -6.94 -14.08
N ASP A 72 -12.18 -6.93 -12.90
CA ASP A 72 -13.10 -7.99 -12.49
C ASP A 72 -14.38 -7.35 -11.92
N ALA A 73 -15.45 -7.35 -12.70
CA ALA A 73 -16.72 -6.76 -12.30
C ALA A 73 -17.38 -7.48 -11.12
N ALA A 74 -17.02 -8.74 -10.89
CA ALA A 74 -17.56 -9.55 -9.80
C ALA A 74 -16.75 -9.42 -8.50
N ALA A 75 -15.65 -8.66 -8.52
CA ALA A 75 -14.79 -8.49 -7.34
C ALA A 75 -15.53 -7.80 -6.20
N GLN A 76 -15.20 -8.19 -4.99
CA GLN A 76 -15.69 -7.52 -3.79
C GLN A 76 -15.27 -6.05 -3.80
N LYS A 77 -16.22 -5.16 -3.46
CA LYS A 77 -15.95 -3.73 -3.36
C LYS A 77 -15.68 -3.36 -1.90
N PHE A 78 -14.73 -2.45 -1.73
CA PHE A 78 -14.35 -1.93 -0.42
C PHE A 78 -14.55 -0.42 -0.38
N ASP A 79 -14.59 0.15 0.82
CA ASP A 79 -14.61 1.60 1.01
C ASP A 79 -13.36 2.21 0.35
N ARG A 80 -13.59 3.15 -0.57
CA ARG A 80 -12.49 3.79 -1.31
C ARG A 80 -11.58 4.61 -0.41
N GLU A 81 -12.12 5.25 0.62
CA GLU A 81 -11.29 5.98 1.58
C GLU A 81 -10.38 5.05 2.36
N ALA A 82 -10.87 3.87 2.72
CA ALA A 82 -10.06 2.85 3.39
C ALA A 82 -8.95 2.34 2.48
N LEU A 83 -9.24 2.15 1.19
CA LEU A 83 -8.24 1.73 0.20
C LEU A 83 -7.16 2.81 0.01
N PHE A 84 -7.57 4.06 -0.05
CA PHE A 84 -6.64 5.19 -0.12
C PHE A 84 -5.71 5.21 1.09
N TRP A 85 -6.29 5.09 2.28
CA TRP A 85 -5.51 5.02 3.51
C TRP A 85 -4.56 3.82 3.51
N ALA A 86 -5.01 2.67 3.02
CA ALA A 86 -4.18 1.47 2.95
C ALA A 86 -2.91 1.72 2.11
N GLY A 87 -3.05 2.35 0.96
CA GLY A 87 -1.91 2.71 0.12
C GLY A 87 -0.95 3.63 0.84
N PHE A 88 -1.48 4.65 1.49
CA PHE A 88 -0.69 5.62 2.26
C PHE A 88 0.06 4.95 3.41
N ILE A 89 -0.65 4.18 4.24
CA ILE A 89 -0.06 3.64 5.47
C ILE A 89 0.96 2.54 5.20
N TYR A 90 0.81 1.77 4.13
CA TYR A 90 1.80 0.79 3.74
C TYR A 90 3.13 1.47 3.38
N ARG A 91 3.09 2.57 2.63
CA ARG A 91 4.32 3.30 2.26
C ARG A 91 4.92 3.99 3.48
N PHE A 92 4.09 4.56 4.33
CA PHE A 92 4.53 5.14 5.60
C PHE A 92 5.24 4.07 6.47
N TRP A 93 4.69 2.88 6.55
CA TRP A 93 5.28 1.77 7.29
C TRP A 93 6.69 1.45 6.77
N SER A 94 6.85 1.36 5.46
CA SER A 94 8.14 1.10 4.84
C SER A 94 9.17 2.17 5.20
N PHE A 95 8.78 3.45 5.13
CA PHE A 95 9.69 4.54 5.52
C PHE A 95 10.05 4.50 7.00
N LYS A 96 9.09 4.17 7.84
CA LYS A 96 9.31 4.14 9.29
C LYS A 96 10.27 3.01 9.70
N THR A 97 10.13 1.83 9.12
CA THR A 97 10.83 0.63 9.58
C THR A 97 11.97 0.21 8.67
N GLY A 98 11.99 0.64 7.42
CA GLY A 98 12.90 0.15 6.41
C GLY A 98 12.52 -1.21 5.84
N GLU A 99 11.37 -1.79 6.26
CA GLU A 99 10.92 -3.06 5.72
C GLU A 99 10.47 -2.90 4.26
N PRO A 100 10.80 -3.87 3.39
CA PRO A 100 10.30 -3.82 2.01
C PRO A 100 8.81 -4.14 1.95
N SER A 101 8.16 -3.61 0.91
CA SER A 101 6.71 -3.79 0.70
C SER A 101 6.27 -5.25 0.78
N ARG A 102 7.04 -6.15 0.17
CA ARG A 102 6.72 -7.59 0.17
C ARG A 102 6.64 -8.16 1.58
N ALA A 103 7.58 -7.80 2.45
CA ALA A 103 7.61 -8.28 3.82
C ALA A 103 6.45 -7.71 4.64
N ILE A 104 6.15 -6.43 4.44
CA ILE A 104 5.03 -5.77 5.13
C ILE A 104 3.71 -6.45 4.78
N HIS A 105 3.46 -6.67 3.49
CA HIS A 105 2.23 -7.31 3.03
C HIS A 105 2.09 -8.74 3.55
N ALA A 106 3.18 -9.49 3.63
CA ALA A 106 3.15 -10.85 4.17
C ALA A 106 2.74 -10.87 5.63
N ARG A 107 3.13 -9.85 6.40
CA ARG A 107 2.79 -9.73 7.82
C ARG A 107 1.40 -9.16 8.04
N PHE A 108 0.94 -8.29 7.16
CA PHE A 108 -0.32 -7.55 7.36
C PHE A 108 -1.00 -7.29 6.01
N PRO A 109 -1.70 -8.30 5.47
CA PRO A 109 -2.34 -8.16 4.15
C PRO A 109 -3.52 -7.19 4.18
N LEU A 110 -4.05 -6.83 3.00
CA LEU A 110 -5.06 -5.80 2.84
C LEU A 110 -6.27 -5.99 3.76
N ALA A 111 -6.76 -7.23 3.91
CA ALA A 111 -7.92 -7.49 4.76
C ALA A 111 -7.69 -7.00 6.19
N ASP A 112 -6.48 -7.15 6.69
CA ASP A 112 -6.12 -6.68 8.04
C ASP A 112 -6.06 -5.16 8.12
N VAL A 113 -5.50 -4.51 7.09
CA VAL A 113 -5.45 -3.05 7.03
C VAL A 113 -6.87 -2.48 7.02
N LEU A 114 -7.74 -3.05 6.21
CA LEU A 114 -9.13 -2.60 6.13
C LEU A 114 -9.88 -2.84 7.45
N SER A 115 -9.57 -3.91 8.17
CA SER A 115 -10.22 -4.22 9.45
C SER A 115 -9.87 -3.20 10.54
N VAL A 116 -8.65 -2.66 10.52
CA VAL A 116 -8.22 -1.68 11.53
C VAL A 116 -8.49 -0.23 11.12
N TYR A 117 -8.81 0.02 9.85
CA TYR A 117 -9.02 1.37 9.33
C TYR A 117 -9.97 2.20 10.18
N PRO A 118 -11.17 1.70 10.58
CA PRO A 118 -12.12 2.55 11.31
C PRO A 118 -11.55 3.17 12.58
N GLY A 119 -10.70 2.44 13.29
CA GLY A 119 -10.07 2.96 14.52
C GLY A 119 -8.73 3.66 14.26
N PHE A 120 -7.94 3.10 13.37
CA PHE A 120 -6.54 3.53 13.23
C PHE A 120 -6.35 4.76 12.34
N HIS A 121 -7.30 5.07 11.44
CA HIS A 121 -7.18 6.26 10.61
C HIS A 121 -7.37 7.57 11.42
N THR A 122 -7.87 7.47 12.65
CA THR A 122 -8.10 8.62 13.52
C THR A 122 -6.94 8.94 14.45
N ILE A 123 -5.93 8.07 14.49
CA ILE A 123 -4.72 8.29 15.30
C ILE A 123 -3.54 8.64 14.37
N SER A 124 -2.41 9.02 14.95
CA SER A 124 -1.24 9.35 14.13
C SER A 124 -0.78 8.15 13.31
N ASN A 125 -0.17 8.42 12.15
CA ASN A 125 0.35 7.35 11.30
C ASN A 125 1.44 6.54 12.02
N ASP A 126 2.30 7.18 12.78
CA ASP A 126 3.29 6.50 13.61
C ASP A 126 2.65 5.48 14.54
N ARG A 127 1.63 5.91 15.26
CA ARG A 127 0.96 5.04 16.22
C ARG A 127 0.19 3.93 15.52
N ALA A 128 -0.46 4.25 14.41
CA ALA A 128 -1.20 3.24 13.62
C ALA A 128 -0.26 2.11 13.19
N VAL A 129 0.92 2.46 12.65
CA VAL A 129 1.90 1.45 12.23
C VAL A 129 2.41 0.64 13.43
N GLU A 130 2.72 1.30 14.54
CA GLU A 130 3.16 0.59 15.76
C GLU A 130 2.12 -0.43 16.22
N GLU A 131 0.85 -0.06 16.22
CA GLU A 131 -0.25 -0.96 16.60
C GLU A 131 -0.42 -2.11 15.60
N MET A 132 -0.30 -1.83 14.30
CA MET A 132 -0.37 -2.88 13.27
C MET A 132 0.78 -3.87 13.42
N ILE A 133 1.98 -3.39 13.70
CA ILE A 133 3.14 -4.24 13.95
C ILE A 133 2.89 -5.12 15.17
N ALA A 134 2.35 -4.54 16.25
CA ALA A 134 2.04 -5.30 17.46
C ALA A 134 1.04 -6.43 17.19
N ILE A 135 0.02 -6.17 16.38
CA ILE A 135 -0.95 -7.18 15.96
C ILE A 135 -0.25 -8.30 15.18
N ALA A 136 0.60 -7.94 14.21
CA ALA A 136 1.32 -8.92 13.40
C ALA A 136 2.26 -9.79 14.24
N GLU A 137 2.94 -9.18 15.19
CA GLU A 137 3.84 -9.91 16.10
C GLU A 137 3.08 -10.89 17.01
N ARG A 138 1.93 -10.48 17.51
CA ARG A 138 1.10 -11.38 18.33
C ARG A 138 0.64 -12.61 17.55
N ARG A 139 0.33 -12.44 16.25
CA ARG A 139 -0.08 -13.56 15.40
C ARG A 139 1.06 -14.52 15.10
N ALA A 140 2.29 -14.02 15.04
CA ALA A 140 3.47 -14.82 14.75
C ALA A 140 4.00 -15.57 15.96
N ALA A 141 3.56 -15.19 17.17
CA ALA A 141 4.00 -15.79 18.42
C ALA A 141 3.39 -17.20 18.66
#